data_14f7e5b48a8bb85a6e071cedd0857d3b
#
_entry.id   14f7e5b48a8bb85a6e071cedd0857d3b
#
_cell.length_a   1.000
_cell.length_b   1.000
_cell.length_c   1.000
_cell.angle_alpha   90.00
_cell.angle_beta   90.00
_cell.angle_gamma   90.00
#
_symmetry.space_group_name_H-M   'P 1'
#
loop_
_entity.id
_entity.type
_entity.pdbx_description
1 polymer ?
#
loop_
_entity_poly.entity_id
_entity_poly.type
_entity_poly.pdbx_seq_one_letter_code
_entity_poly.pdbx_strand_id
1 'polypeptide(L)'
;GCTDILMHTMERYFTNGGNMEITDSIAEGLMRTVIENARILINDPKNYDARAEVMWAGSLSHNGLTGCGAVVGGDFASHALEHEIGGLFDVAHGAGLAAIWGSWARYVYKDCLSRFEKFAMNVMRVDPEGTADDVALRGIEAIEDFFRELKMPTSIHELGIDPTDEELKLMAHKCSIGCLSLIHISEPTRP
;
A
#
# COMPACT_ATOMS: atom_id res chain seq x y z
N GLY A 1 3.09 2.90 -12.33
CA GLY A 1 2.41 4.12 -11.84
C GLY A 1 1.16 3.83 -11.02
N CYS A 2 0.22 2.98 -11.51
CA CYS A 2 -1.00 2.68 -10.74
C CYS A 2 -0.71 2.10 -9.35
N THR A 3 0.28 1.22 -9.24
CA THR A 3 0.71 0.65 -7.95
C THR A 3 1.17 1.73 -6.97
N ASP A 4 1.99 2.65 -7.43
CA ASP A 4 2.51 3.75 -6.64
C ASP A 4 1.41 4.72 -6.17
N ILE A 5 0.45 5.05 -7.06
CA ILE A 5 -0.75 5.83 -6.71
C ILE A 5 -1.56 5.15 -5.59
N LEU A 6 -1.75 3.83 -5.69
CA LEU A 6 -2.41 3.05 -4.65
C LEU A 6 -1.62 3.06 -3.34
N MET A 7 -0.29 2.87 -3.40
CA MET A 7 0.56 2.85 -2.21
C MET A 7 0.51 4.18 -1.46
N HIS A 8 0.68 5.31 -2.14
CA HIS A 8 0.56 6.62 -1.51
C HIS A 8 -0.79 6.85 -0.82
N THR A 9 -1.86 6.30 -1.39
CA THR A 9 -3.19 6.38 -0.78
C THR A 9 -3.33 5.42 0.39
N MET A 10 -2.91 4.16 0.23
CA MET A 10 -3.00 3.12 1.26
C MET A 10 -2.16 3.46 2.50
N GLU A 11 -0.95 3.96 2.32
CA GLU A 11 -0.06 4.32 3.43
C GLU A 11 -0.58 5.48 4.28
N ARG A 12 -1.43 6.35 3.72
CA ARG A 12 -2.18 7.34 4.49
C ARG A 12 -3.48 6.79 5.06
N TYR A 13 -4.09 5.82 4.39
CA TYR A 13 -5.34 5.19 4.81
C TYR A 13 -5.16 4.28 6.03
N PHE A 14 -4.10 3.45 6.05
CA PHE A 14 -3.81 2.52 7.15
C PHE A 14 -3.14 3.25 8.31
N THR A 15 -3.87 4.12 8.99
CA THR A 15 -3.43 4.84 10.18
C THR A 15 -4.44 4.70 11.29
N ASN A 16 -3.99 4.87 12.54
CA ASN A 16 -4.85 4.90 13.71
C ASN A 16 -5.17 6.33 14.13
N GLY A 17 -6.41 6.54 14.55
CA GLY A 17 -6.90 7.79 15.12
C GLY A 17 -7.31 8.82 14.08
N GLY A 18 -7.95 9.89 14.60
CA GLY A 18 -8.49 10.96 13.78
C GLY A 18 -9.93 10.72 13.31
N ASN A 19 -10.58 11.81 12.91
CA ASN A 19 -11.90 11.79 12.30
C ASN A 19 -11.74 11.98 10.79
N MET A 20 -11.80 10.87 10.04
CA MET A 20 -11.41 10.81 8.64
C MET A 20 -12.54 10.36 7.71
N GLU A 21 -13.80 10.47 8.10
CA GLU A 21 -14.93 9.90 7.35
C GLU A 21 -14.98 10.36 5.88
N ILE A 22 -14.85 11.67 5.64
CA ILE A 22 -14.79 12.24 4.28
C ILE A 22 -13.50 11.84 3.58
N THR A 23 -12.36 11.91 4.27
CA THR A 23 -11.05 11.54 3.72
C THR A 23 -11.01 10.07 3.32
N ASP A 24 -11.57 9.19 4.14
CA ASP A 24 -11.72 7.77 3.83
C ASP A 24 -12.56 7.56 2.58
N SER A 25 -13.70 8.22 2.48
CA SER A 25 -14.58 8.11 1.32
C SER A 25 -13.89 8.54 0.01
N ILE A 26 -13.08 9.61 0.07
CA ILE A 26 -12.26 10.07 -1.06
C ILE A 26 -11.19 9.05 -1.39
N ALA A 27 -10.44 8.57 -0.39
CA ALA A 27 -9.37 7.59 -0.57
C ALA A 27 -9.89 6.26 -1.14
N GLU A 28 -10.98 5.76 -0.61
CA GLU A 28 -11.64 4.52 -1.08
C GLU A 28 -12.14 4.68 -2.52
N GLY A 29 -12.77 5.82 -2.86
CA GLY A 29 -13.19 6.14 -4.22
C GLY A 29 -12.01 6.22 -5.18
N LEU A 30 -10.94 6.90 -4.79
CA LEU A 30 -9.71 7.01 -5.58
C LEU A 30 -9.10 5.62 -5.84
N MET A 31 -8.94 4.79 -4.82
CA MET A 31 -8.37 3.45 -4.97
C MET A 31 -9.20 2.57 -5.91
N ARG A 32 -10.53 2.57 -5.78
CA ARG A 32 -11.42 1.83 -6.71
C ARG A 32 -11.26 2.31 -8.14
N THR A 33 -11.25 3.64 -8.37
CA THR A 33 -11.07 4.23 -9.69
C THR A 33 -9.75 3.80 -10.32
N VAL A 34 -8.66 3.80 -9.56
CA VAL A 34 -7.34 3.36 -10.03
C VAL A 34 -7.36 1.87 -10.40
N ILE A 35 -7.94 1.02 -9.55
CA ILE A 35 -8.04 -0.43 -9.79
C ILE A 35 -8.81 -0.71 -11.08
N GLU A 36 -9.97 -0.11 -11.26
CA GLU A 36 -10.82 -0.30 -12.44
C GLU A 36 -10.11 0.17 -13.73
N ASN A 37 -9.52 1.36 -13.71
CA ASN A 37 -8.85 1.91 -14.87
C ASN A 37 -7.50 1.22 -15.17
N ALA A 38 -6.79 0.71 -14.18
CA ALA A 38 -5.59 -0.10 -14.39
C ALA A 38 -5.91 -1.40 -15.15
N ARG A 39 -7.06 -2.04 -14.86
CA ARG A 39 -7.54 -3.21 -15.60
C ARG A 39 -7.87 -2.90 -17.07
N ILE A 40 -8.34 -1.70 -17.36
CA ILE A 40 -8.52 -1.25 -18.74
C ILE A 40 -7.15 -1.08 -19.40
N LEU A 41 -6.24 -0.37 -18.74
CA LEU A 41 -4.93 0.01 -19.30
C LEU A 41 -3.99 -1.17 -19.53
N ILE A 42 -4.11 -2.27 -18.79
CA ILE A 42 -3.29 -3.47 -19.05
C ILE A 42 -3.63 -4.10 -20.41
N ASN A 43 -4.86 -3.93 -20.89
CA ASN A 43 -5.36 -4.46 -22.14
C ASN A 43 -5.36 -3.40 -23.27
N ASP A 44 -5.64 -2.14 -22.94
CA ASP A 44 -5.64 -1.01 -23.86
C ASP A 44 -4.80 0.16 -23.29
N PRO A 45 -3.47 0.13 -23.43
CA PRO A 45 -2.58 1.13 -22.84
C PRO A 45 -2.77 2.56 -23.42
N LYS A 46 -3.50 2.70 -24.51
CA LYS A 46 -3.77 4.00 -25.15
C LYS A 46 -5.16 4.55 -24.84
N ASN A 47 -5.96 3.86 -24.05
CA ASN A 47 -7.28 4.33 -23.63
C ASN A 47 -7.16 5.69 -22.95
N TYR A 48 -7.68 6.72 -23.62
CA TYR A 48 -7.54 8.10 -23.15
C TYR A 48 -8.26 8.33 -21.82
N ASP A 49 -9.49 7.86 -21.71
CA ASP A 49 -10.33 8.10 -20.53
C ASP A 49 -9.71 7.43 -19.30
N ALA A 50 -9.30 6.17 -19.41
CA ALA A 50 -8.63 5.47 -18.33
C ALA A 50 -7.29 6.12 -17.92
N ARG A 51 -6.52 6.65 -18.90
CA ARG A 51 -5.29 7.40 -18.61
C ARG A 51 -5.57 8.71 -17.90
N ALA A 52 -6.62 9.42 -18.28
CA ALA A 52 -7.02 10.69 -17.67
C ALA A 52 -7.43 10.46 -16.20
N GLU A 53 -8.23 9.43 -15.92
CA GLU A 53 -8.63 9.06 -14.56
C GLU A 53 -7.41 8.70 -13.68
N VAL A 54 -6.52 7.85 -14.18
CA VAL A 54 -5.30 7.47 -13.44
C VAL A 54 -4.39 8.68 -13.21
N MET A 55 -4.24 9.57 -14.18
CA MET A 55 -3.42 10.79 -14.03
C MET A 55 -4.02 11.74 -12.97
N TRP A 56 -5.34 11.91 -12.97
CA TRP A 56 -6.01 12.73 -11.98
C TRP A 56 -5.93 12.10 -10.58
N ALA A 57 -6.17 10.79 -10.45
CA ALA A 57 -5.98 10.05 -9.22
C ALA A 57 -4.55 10.16 -8.69
N GLY A 58 -3.54 10.12 -9.57
CA GLY A 58 -2.14 10.34 -9.22
C GLY A 58 -1.89 11.70 -8.58
N SER A 59 -2.47 12.77 -9.13
CA SER A 59 -2.38 14.10 -8.53
C SER A 59 -2.99 14.17 -7.13
N LEU A 60 -4.14 13.52 -6.94
CA LEU A 60 -4.85 13.52 -5.64
C LEU A 60 -4.16 12.63 -4.60
N SER A 61 -3.58 11.52 -5.00
CA SER A 61 -2.86 10.62 -4.09
C SER A 61 -1.58 11.22 -3.52
N HIS A 62 -0.92 12.13 -4.27
CA HIS A 62 0.37 12.72 -3.91
C HIS A 62 0.29 14.10 -3.23
N ASN A 63 -0.86 14.76 -3.26
CA ASN A 63 -1.00 16.13 -2.72
C ASN A 63 -1.38 16.19 -1.22
N GLY A 64 -1.45 15.02 -0.54
CA GLY A 64 -1.79 14.94 0.88
C GLY A 64 -3.29 14.87 1.19
N LEU A 65 -4.18 15.03 0.21
CA LEU A 65 -5.64 15.02 0.41
C LEU A 65 -6.13 13.76 1.11
N THR A 66 -5.60 12.60 0.72
CA THR A 66 -5.99 11.28 1.26
C THR A 66 -5.47 11.00 2.68
N GLY A 67 -4.78 11.97 3.29
CA GLY A 67 -4.29 11.92 4.68
C GLY A 67 -4.88 13.03 5.57
N CYS A 68 -5.78 13.86 5.06
CA CYS A 68 -6.37 14.96 5.85
C CYS A 68 -7.15 14.39 7.05
N GLY A 69 -6.87 14.94 8.25
CA GLY A 69 -7.51 14.52 9.51
C GLY A 69 -6.81 13.35 10.21
N ALA A 70 -5.80 12.72 9.61
CA ALA A 70 -4.99 11.73 10.27
C ALA A 70 -4.17 12.37 11.42
N VAL A 71 -4.09 11.67 12.56
CA VAL A 71 -3.26 12.11 13.70
C VAL A 71 -1.77 11.99 13.37
N VAL A 72 -1.41 10.95 12.65
CA VAL A 72 -0.06 10.71 12.11
C VAL A 72 -0.16 10.74 10.60
N GLY A 73 0.76 11.39 9.92
CA GLY A 73 0.68 11.68 8.48
C GLY A 73 0.67 10.49 7.50
N GLY A 74 0.57 9.28 8.02
CA GLY A 74 0.60 8.01 7.29
C GLY A 74 1.78 7.13 7.70
N ASP A 75 1.70 5.84 7.38
CA ASP A 75 2.77 4.87 7.56
C ASP A 75 3.44 4.61 6.21
N PHE A 76 4.59 5.23 5.96
CA PHE A 76 5.35 5.09 4.73
C PHE A 76 6.45 4.02 4.81
N ALA A 77 6.24 2.97 5.62
CA ALA A 77 7.20 1.88 5.75
C ALA A 77 7.43 1.12 4.45
N SER A 78 6.37 0.91 3.63
CA SER A 78 6.53 0.23 2.34
C SER A 78 7.41 1.04 1.39
N HIS A 79 7.22 2.37 1.31
CA HIS A 79 8.12 3.24 0.54
C HIS A 79 9.54 3.25 1.10
N ALA A 80 9.70 3.33 2.43
CA ALA A 80 11.03 3.34 3.05
C ALA A 80 11.81 2.04 2.78
N LEU A 81 11.14 0.89 2.84
CA LEU A 81 11.74 -0.40 2.49
C LEU A 81 12.06 -0.50 0.99
N GLU A 82 11.15 -0.03 0.15
CA GLU A 82 11.33 -0.07 -1.31
C GLU A 82 12.48 0.83 -1.76
N HIS A 83 12.64 2.01 -1.18
CA HIS A 83 13.75 2.90 -1.50
C HIS A 83 15.12 2.24 -1.26
N GLU A 84 15.23 1.40 -0.23
CA GLU A 84 16.46 0.65 0.02
C GLU A 84 16.65 -0.48 -1.00
N ILE A 85 15.57 -1.17 -1.38
CA ILE A 85 15.60 -2.19 -2.43
C ILE A 85 15.94 -1.55 -3.78
N GLY A 86 15.25 -0.49 -4.16
CA GLY A 86 15.50 0.23 -5.40
C GLY A 86 16.92 0.81 -5.48
N GLY A 87 17.42 1.31 -4.35
CA GLY A 87 18.79 1.84 -4.27
C GLY A 87 19.89 0.80 -4.43
N LEU A 88 19.65 -0.45 -4.00
CA LEU A 88 20.64 -1.54 -4.11
C LEU A 88 20.52 -2.32 -5.43
N PHE A 89 19.30 -2.55 -5.91
CA PHE A 89 19.03 -3.49 -7.00
C PHE A 89 18.47 -2.86 -8.26
N ASP A 90 18.29 -1.53 -8.29
CA ASP A 90 17.79 -0.77 -9.46
C ASP A 90 16.47 -1.34 -10.03
N VAL A 91 15.55 -1.69 -9.15
CA VAL A 91 14.23 -2.24 -9.53
C VAL A 91 13.25 -1.11 -9.84
N ALA A 92 12.24 -1.41 -10.66
CA ALA A 92 11.17 -0.45 -10.93
C ALA A 92 10.36 -0.17 -9.67
N HIS A 93 10.26 1.10 -9.23
CA HIS A 93 9.66 1.54 -7.97
C HIS A 93 8.30 0.90 -7.66
N GLY A 94 7.33 0.98 -8.58
CA GLY A 94 6.02 0.37 -8.37
C GLY A 94 6.05 -1.16 -8.25
N ALA A 95 7.03 -1.83 -8.86
CA ALA A 95 7.21 -3.27 -8.72
C ALA A 95 7.81 -3.62 -7.35
N GLY A 96 8.80 -2.85 -6.88
CA GLY A 96 9.35 -2.97 -5.54
C GLY A 96 8.29 -2.80 -4.46
N LEU A 97 7.44 -1.77 -4.58
CA LEU A 97 6.32 -1.54 -3.66
C LEU A 97 5.34 -2.73 -3.62
N ALA A 98 4.93 -3.24 -4.78
CA ALA A 98 4.01 -4.38 -4.84
C ALA A 98 4.62 -5.64 -4.21
N ALA A 99 5.93 -5.87 -4.39
CA ALA A 99 6.64 -7.03 -3.89
C ALA A 99 6.72 -7.11 -2.36
N ILE A 100 6.72 -5.98 -1.66
CA ILE A 100 6.89 -5.95 -0.20
C ILE A 100 5.60 -5.68 0.57
N TRP A 101 4.61 -5.02 -0.06
CA TRP A 101 3.43 -4.54 0.64
C TRP A 101 2.64 -5.66 1.33
N GLY A 102 2.43 -6.78 0.68
CA GLY A 102 1.66 -7.90 1.25
C GLY A 102 2.28 -8.47 2.53
N SER A 103 3.61 -8.55 2.58
CA SER A 103 4.34 -9.00 3.78
C SER A 103 4.23 -7.98 4.91
N TRP A 104 4.41 -6.69 4.61
CA TRP A 104 4.19 -5.60 5.56
C TRP A 104 2.76 -5.60 6.09
N ALA A 105 1.77 -5.66 5.22
CA ALA A 105 0.36 -5.65 5.59
C ALA A 105 0.00 -6.79 6.55
N ARG A 106 0.48 -8.02 6.27
CA ARG A 106 0.27 -9.17 7.18
C ARG A 106 0.95 -9.02 8.53
N TYR A 107 2.03 -8.26 8.57
CA TYR A 107 2.72 -8.00 9.83
C TYR A 107 1.96 -7.00 10.71
N VAL A 108 1.38 -5.94 10.13
CA VAL A 108 0.80 -4.81 10.87
C VAL A 108 -0.72 -4.78 10.95
N TYR A 109 -1.46 -5.62 10.19
CA TYR A 109 -2.92 -5.48 10.08
C TYR A 109 -3.65 -5.52 11.42
N LYS A 110 -3.13 -6.24 12.40
CA LYS A 110 -3.73 -6.31 13.74
C LYS A 110 -3.64 -5.01 14.53
N ASP A 111 -2.64 -4.17 14.24
CA ASP A 111 -2.45 -2.88 14.89
C ASP A 111 -3.50 -1.85 14.45
N CYS A 112 -4.09 -2.03 13.26
CA CYS A 112 -5.20 -1.22 12.75
C CYS A 112 -6.27 -2.07 12.04
N LEU A 113 -6.69 -3.16 12.68
CA LEU A 113 -7.57 -4.18 12.11
C LEU A 113 -8.83 -3.61 11.45
N SER A 114 -9.51 -2.67 12.11
CA SER A 114 -10.72 -2.04 11.57
C SER A 114 -10.49 -1.29 10.25
N ARG A 115 -9.27 -0.79 10.03
CA ARG A 115 -8.89 -0.13 8.77
C ARG A 115 -8.70 -1.14 7.64
N PHE A 116 -8.06 -2.28 7.95
CA PHE A 116 -7.90 -3.37 6.99
C PHE A 116 -9.24 -4.03 6.64
N GLU A 117 -10.11 -4.25 7.63
CA GLU A 117 -11.48 -4.73 7.39
C GLU A 117 -12.26 -3.77 6.49
N LYS A 118 -12.24 -2.47 6.81
CA LYS A 118 -12.90 -1.43 6.02
C LYS A 118 -12.35 -1.37 4.58
N PHE A 119 -11.02 -1.45 4.39
CA PHE A 119 -10.38 -1.54 3.09
C PHE A 119 -10.86 -2.76 2.30
N ALA A 120 -10.88 -3.93 2.93
CA ALA A 120 -11.32 -5.16 2.30
C ALA A 120 -12.74 -5.03 1.73
N MET A 121 -13.68 -4.51 2.53
CA MET A 121 -15.08 -4.35 2.13
C MET A 121 -15.27 -3.21 1.13
N ASN A 122 -14.72 -2.03 1.41
CA ASN A 122 -15.06 -0.81 0.68
C ASN A 122 -14.24 -0.63 -0.60
N VAL A 123 -13.00 -1.15 -0.63
CA VAL A 123 -12.11 -1.03 -1.79
C VAL A 123 -12.08 -2.32 -2.59
N MET A 124 -11.78 -3.45 -1.93
CA MET A 124 -11.61 -4.73 -2.60
C MET A 124 -12.91 -5.51 -2.80
N ARG A 125 -14.03 -5.04 -2.23
CA ARG A 125 -15.35 -5.67 -2.38
C ARG A 125 -15.40 -7.10 -1.82
N VAL A 126 -14.65 -7.36 -0.77
CA VAL A 126 -14.66 -8.64 -0.05
C VAL A 126 -15.95 -8.75 0.76
N ASP A 127 -16.58 -9.92 0.75
CA ASP A 127 -17.77 -10.19 1.57
C ASP A 127 -17.41 -10.15 3.07
N PRO A 128 -18.27 -9.56 3.92
CA PRO A 128 -18.03 -9.41 5.36
C PRO A 128 -18.28 -10.70 6.16
N GLU A 129 -18.09 -11.88 5.57
CA GLU A 129 -18.27 -13.16 6.23
C GLU A 129 -17.04 -13.55 7.06
N GLY A 130 -17.26 -14.07 8.27
CA GLY A 130 -16.22 -14.51 9.17
C GLY A 130 -15.84 -13.46 10.21
N THR A 131 -14.64 -13.57 10.78
CA THR A 131 -14.09 -12.62 11.73
C THR A 131 -13.49 -11.40 11.03
N ALA A 132 -13.28 -10.29 11.75
CA ALA A 132 -12.58 -9.12 11.21
C ALA A 132 -11.18 -9.47 10.68
N ASP A 133 -10.47 -10.40 11.37
CA ASP A 133 -9.19 -10.95 10.89
C ASP A 133 -9.33 -11.65 9.53
N ASP A 134 -10.36 -12.49 9.37
CA ASP A 134 -10.60 -13.20 8.09
C ASP A 134 -10.90 -12.21 6.96
N VAL A 135 -11.72 -11.20 7.23
CA VAL A 135 -12.05 -10.16 6.23
C VAL A 135 -10.80 -9.36 5.86
N ALA A 136 -10.02 -8.93 6.84
CA ALA A 136 -8.79 -8.18 6.62
C ALA A 136 -7.78 -8.97 5.77
N LEU A 137 -7.55 -10.24 6.10
CA LEU A 137 -6.62 -11.11 5.35
C LEU A 137 -7.09 -11.35 3.92
N ARG A 138 -8.38 -11.56 3.68
CA ARG A 138 -8.93 -11.64 2.32
C ARG A 138 -8.77 -10.33 1.54
N GLY A 139 -8.86 -9.18 2.22
CA GLY A 139 -8.58 -7.88 1.61
C GLY A 139 -7.12 -7.74 1.16
N ILE A 140 -6.17 -8.22 1.97
CA ILE A 140 -4.75 -8.27 1.61
C ILE A 140 -4.53 -9.20 0.43
N GLU A 141 -5.12 -10.39 0.44
CA GLU A 141 -5.02 -11.34 -0.67
C GLU A 141 -5.61 -10.76 -1.97
N ALA A 142 -6.77 -10.11 -1.90
CA ALA A 142 -7.43 -9.51 -3.05
C ALA A 142 -6.60 -8.40 -3.73
N ILE A 143 -5.88 -7.57 -2.99
CA ILE A 143 -4.99 -6.57 -3.60
C ILE A 143 -3.72 -7.19 -4.16
N GLU A 144 -3.18 -8.24 -3.56
CA GLU A 144 -2.06 -9.00 -4.15
C GLU A 144 -2.49 -9.67 -5.46
N ASP A 145 -3.69 -10.25 -5.53
CA ASP A 145 -4.24 -10.80 -6.77
C ASP A 145 -4.38 -9.73 -7.84
N PHE A 146 -4.85 -8.54 -7.47
CA PHE A 146 -4.87 -7.40 -8.38
C PHE A 146 -3.46 -7.02 -8.87
N PHE A 147 -2.43 -7.04 -8.01
CA PHE A 147 -1.06 -6.81 -8.46
C PHE A 147 -0.59 -7.89 -9.44
N ARG A 148 -0.95 -9.16 -9.22
CA ARG A 148 -0.67 -10.25 -10.16
C ARG A 148 -1.41 -10.06 -11.50
N GLU A 149 -2.68 -9.60 -11.49
CA GLU A 149 -3.42 -9.22 -12.71
C GLU A 149 -2.63 -8.18 -13.53
N LEU A 150 -2.00 -7.22 -12.87
CA LEU A 150 -1.15 -6.21 -13.50
C LEU A 150 0.26 -6.70 -13.85
N LYS A 151 0.57 -7.98 -13.63
CA LYS A 151 1.90 -8.59 -13.80
C LYS A 151 2.97 -7.94 -12.91
N MET A 152 2.57 -7.46 -11.75
CA MET A 152 3.48 -6.97 -10.72
C MET A 152 3.90 -8.13 -9.79
N PRO A 153 5.15 -8.16 -9.32
CA PRO A 153 5.59 -9.15 -8.35
C PRO A 153 4.90 -8.91 -6.99
N THR A 154 4.67 -9.99 -6.23
CA THR A 154 4.12 -9.94 -4.87
C THR A 154 5.09 -10.50 -3.82
N SER A 155 6.34 -10.70 -4.22
CA SER A 155 7.45 -11.07 -3.33
C SER A 155 8.78 -10.56 -3.90
N ILE A 156 9.79 -10.46 -3.04
CA ILE A 156 11.17 -10.11 -3.43
C ILE A 156 11.73 -11.12 -4.44
N HIS A 157 11.41 -12.39 -4.26
CA HIS A 157 11.84 -13.44 -5.19
C HIS A 157 11.23 -13.26 -6.59
N GLU A 158 9.92 -12.94 -6.68
CA GLU A 158 9.25 -12.64 -7.96
C GLU A 158 9.78 -11.34 -8.61
N LEU A 159 10.34 -10.43 -7.80
CA LEU A 159 11.02 -9.23 -8.29
C LEU A 159 12.34 -9.56 -9.03
N GLY A 160 12.83 -10.79 -8.86
CA GLY A 160 14.04 -11.28 -9.53
C GLY A 160 15.34 -10.93 -8.82
N ILE A 161 15.28 -10.59 -7.54
CA ILE A 161 16.44 -10.32 -6.69
C ILE A 161 16.55 -11.36 -5.57
N ASP A 162 17.77 -11.61 -5.14
CA ASP A 162 18.09 -12.57 -4.07
C ASP A 162 19.08 -11.92 -3.08
N PRO A 163 18.59 -11.02 -2.21
CA PRO A 163 19.44 -10.30 -1.28
C PRO A 163 20.06 -11.24 -0.24
N THR A 164 21.33 -11.01 0.06
CA THR A 164 22.03 -11.68 1.16
C THR A 164 21.47 -11.25 2.52
N ASP A 165 21.74 -12.03 3.57
CA ASP A 165 21.37 -11.67 4.95
C ASP A 165 21.96 -10.34 5.41
N GLU A 166 23.17 -10.00 4.95
CA GLU A 166 23.84 -8.71 5.24
C GLU A 166 23.13 -7.55 4.55
N GLU A 167 22.71 -7.72 3.29
CA GLU A 167 21.94 -6.71 2.54
C GLU A 167 20.55 -6.51 3.17
N LEU A 168 19.86 -7.59 3.55
CA LEU A 168 18.58 -7.49 4.26
C LEU A 168 18.70 -6.71 5.57
N LYS A 169 19.73 -7.00 6.38
CA LYS A 169 19.99 -6.28 7.64
C LYS A 169 20.35 -4.82 7.39
N LEU A 170 21.12 -4.54 6.36
CA LEU A 170 21.49 -3.16 6.00
C LEU A 170 20.26 -2.36 5.57
N MET A 171 19.41 -2.91 4.71
CA MET A 171 18.16 -2.28 4.26
C MET A 171 17.21 -2.03 5.44
N ALA A 172 16.99 -3.03 6.29
CA ALA A 172 16.15 -2.89 7.49
C ALA A 172 16.68 -1.81 8.44
N HIS A 173 18.01 -1.75 8.66
CA HIS A 173 18.62 -0.72 9.49
C HIS A 173 18.43 0.68 8.90
N LYS A 174 18.69 0.88 7.63
CA LYS A 174 18.51 2.17 6.97
C LYS A 174 17.05 2.62 6.95
N CYS A 175 16.14 1.73 6.62
CA CYS A 175 14.70 1.99 6.65
C CYS A 175 14.23 2.45 8.05
N SER A 176 14.78 1.89 9.13
CA SER A 176 14.40 2.26 10.50
C SER A 176 14.85 3.65 10.94
N ILE A 177 15.79 4.27 10.22
CA ILE A 177 16.31 5.60 10.56
C ILE A 177 15.31 6.66 10.06
N GLY A 178 14.52 7.21 10.99
CA GLY A 178 13.57 8.30 10.72
C GLY A 178 12.21 7.85 10.18
N CYS A 179 11.95 6.55 10.11
CA CYS A 179 10.64 6.01 9.73
C CYS A 179 9.79 5.77 10.98
N LEU A 180 8.66 6.48 11.09
CA LEU A 180 7.61 6.20 12.08
C LEU A 180 6.59 5.28 11.40
N SER A 181 6.67 3.98 11.69
CA SER A 181 5.72 2.98 11.21
C SER A 181 4.79 2.53 12.33
N LEU A 182 3.64 1.94 11.97
CA LEU A 182 2.76 1.24 12.90
C LEU A 182 3.52 0.19 13.74
N ILE A 183 4.58 -0.38 13.19
CA ILE A 183 5.51 -1.28 13.89
C ILE A 183 6.19 -0.60 15.09
N HIS A 184 6.46 0.70 15.02
CA HIS A 184 7.13 1.47 16.07
C HIS A 184 6.16 2.09 17.08
N ILE A 185 4.88 2.21 16.74
CA ILE A 185 3.84 2.75 17.64
C ILE A 185 3.44 1.74 18.70
N SER A 186 3.61 0.45 18.42
CA SER A 186 3.32 -0.63 19.37
C SER A 186 4.43 -0.86 20.41
N GLU A 187 5.63 -0.31 20.23
CA GLU A 187 6.67 -0.34 21.29
C GLU A 187 6.45 0.84 22.25
N PRO A 188 6.22 0.58 23.55
CA PRO A 188 6.19 1.64 24.54
C PRO A 188 7.54 2.34 24.54
N THR A 189 7.55 3.65 24.28
CA THR A 189 8.75 4.49 24.43
C THR A 189 9.37 4.18 25.78
N ARG A 190 10.50 3.49 25.79
CA ARG A 190 11.29 3.34 27.01
C ARG A 190 11.79 4.74 27.41
N PRO A 191 11.60 5.11 28.70
CA PRO A 191 12.07 6.37 29.22
C PRO A 191 13.59 6.47 29.15
#